data_7ba62283d2e9b65132770aa564ca55f2
#
_entry.id   7ba62283d2e9b65132770aa564ca55f2
#
_cell.length_a   1.000
_cell.length_b   1.000
_cell.length_c   1.000
_cell.angle_alpha   90.00
_cell.angle_beta   90.00
_cell.angle_gamma   90.00
#
_symmetry.space_group_name_H-M   'P 1'
#
loop_
_entity.id
_entity.type
_entity.pdbx_description
1 polymer ?
#
loop_
_entity_poly.entity_id
_entity_poly.type
_entity_poly.pdbx_seq_one_letter_code
_entity_poly.pdbx_strand_id
1 'polypeptide(L)'
;MLARLTPLVLSGALILPVHAEGVFTQGDALLLQTSLWTVHYSPEPEHNNHQKLLNVEWLAPKTDLTELQRPGGLDWRDEVRWLAGVASFDNSFSQRSTYVYGGGRYDFPLQPQTQAYVKVTAGLLHGYKDEYRDKIPFNRFEIAPAILPAVGLEYHRLNLELIPFGTAGAMVNLGFYLR
;
A
#
# COMPACT_ATOMS: atom_id res chain seq x y z
N MET A 1 35.78 -7.24 -51.62
CA MET A 1 35.20 -7.64 -50.32
C MET A 1 35.38 -6.49 -49.35
N LEU A 2 34.37 -5.62 -49.22
CA LEU A 2 34.42 -4.44 -48.35
C LEU A 2 33.58 -4.77 -47.10
N ALA A 3 34.23 -4.87 -45.94
CA ALA A 3 33.62 -5.07 -44.65
C ALA A 3 32.96 -3.76 -44.19
N ARG A 4 31.66 -3.79 -43.98
CA ARG A 4 30.90 -2.67 -43.41
C ARG A 4 31.03 -2.73 -41.86
N LEU A 5 31.69 -1.73 -41.32
CA LEU A 5 31.72 -1.45 -39.87
C LEU A 5 30.40 -0.76 -39.48
N THR A 6 29.61 -1.40 -38.64
CA THR A 6 28.42 -0.84 -38.02
C THR A 6 28.84 -0.05 -36.77
N PRO A 7 28.43 1.22 -36.59
CA PRO A 7 28.74 1.93 -35.36
C PRO A 7 27.84 1.44 -34.23
N LEU A 8 28.46 1.06 -33.13
CA LEU A 8 27.81 0.76 -31.84
C LEU A 8 27.38 2.09 -31.20
N VAL A 9 26.08 2.37 -31.24
CA VAL A 9 25.53 3.53 -30.52
C VAL A 9 25.42 3.16 -29.02
N LEU A 10 26.34 3.67 -28.22
CA LEU A 10 26.29 3.61 -26.78
C LEU A 10 25.26 4.63 -26.31
N SER A 11 24.03 4.17 -25.99
CA SER A 11 23.01 5.00 -25.32
C SER A 11 23.46 5.24 -23.88
N GLY A 12 24.12 6.36 -23.64
CA GLY A 12 24.40 6.85 -22.30
C GLY A 12 23.08 7.23 -21.61
N ALA A 13 22.66 6.43 -20.65
CA ALA A 13 21.58 6.83 -19.74
C ALA A 13 22.07 8.02 -18.93
N LEU A 14 21.54 9.20 -19.21
CA LEU A 14 21.71 10.38 -18.37
C LEU A 14 21.00 10.13 -17.05
N ILE A 15 21.74 9.72 -16.02
CA ILE A 15 21.28 9.71 -14.64
C ILE A 15 21.31 11.18 -14.20
N LEU A 16 20.20 11.87 -14.38
CA LEU A 16 20.00 13.17 -13.75
C LEU A 16 19.90 12.93 -12.24
N PRO A 17 20.68 13.62 -11.40
CA PRO A 17 20.45 13.59 -9.97
C PRO A 17 19.09 14.26 -9.73
N VAL A 18 18.07 13.44 -9.46
CA VAL A 18 16.80 13.92 -8.93
C VAL A 18 17.13 14.43 -7.52
N HIS A 19 17.25 15.73 -7.38
CA HIS A 19 17.23 16.38 -6.07
C HIS A 19 15.80 16.23 -5.56
N ALA A 20 15.58 15.16 -4.80
CA ALA A 20 14.31 14.92 -4.10
C ALA A 20 14.20 15.79 -2.83
N GLU A 21 14.66 17.01 -2.90
CA GLU A 21 14.39 18.00 -1.85
C GLU A 21 12.90 18.37 -1.96
N GLY A 22 12.09 17.85 -1.04
CA GLY A 22 10.72 18.27 -0.86
C GLY A 22 9.63 17.20 -1.02
N VAL A 23 9.94 15.95 -1.45
CA VAL A 23 8.94 14.89 -1.52
C VAL A 23 8.79 14.15 -0.19
N PHE A 24 9.88 14.02 0.57
CA PHE A 24 9.89 13.42 1.90
C PHE A 24 10.32 14.46 2.94
N THR A 25 9.54 14.57 4.00
CA THR A 25 9.85 15.42 5.15
C THR A 25 10.45 14.59 6.28
N GLN A 26 11.07 15.25 7.25
CA GLN A 26 11.61 14.57 8.42
C GLN A 26 10.46 13.86 9.17
N GLY A 27 10.60 12.55 9.39
CA GLY A 27 9.60 11.70 10.03
C GLY A 27 8.66 10.97 9.07
N ASP A 28 8.77 11.19 7.76
CA ASP A 28 8.13 10.33 6.77
C ASP A 28 8.67 8.90 6.85
N ALA A 29 7.83 7.94 6.51
CA ALA A 29 8.23 6.56 6.39
C ALA A 29 7.73 5.95 5.08
N LEU A 30 8.54 5.10 4.47
CA LEU A 30 8.15 4.28 3.35
C LEU A 30 8.00 2.84 3.82
N LEU A 31 6.81 2.28 3.70
CA LEU A 31 6.51 0.90 4.03
C LEU A 31 6.54 0.05 2.76
N LEU A 32 7.34 -1.00 2.80
CA LEU A 32 7.36 -2.05 1.79
C LEU A 32 6.71 -3.29 2.39
N GLN A 33 5.69 -3.87 1.72
CA GLN A 33 4.98 -5.05 2.21
C GLN A 33 4.83 -6.12 1.14
N THR A 34 4.76 -7.36 1.60
CA THR A 34 4.33 -8.53 0.82
C THR A 34 3.26 -9.31 1.59
N SER A 35 2.41 -10.06 0.87
CA SER A 35 1.46 -10.96 1.50
C SER A 35 2.14 -12.24 1.97
N LEU A 36 1.85 -12.63 3.20
CA LEU A 36 2.26 -13.92 3.74
C LEU A 36 1.22 -14.99 3.45
N TRP A 37 -0.04 -14.61 3.63
CA TRP A 37 -1.14 -15.56 3.59
C TRP A 37 -2.46 -14.84 3.34
N THR A 38 -3.35 -15.52 2.61
CA THR A 38 -4.72 -15.09 2.37
C THR A 38 -5.66 -16.25 2.63
N VAL A 39 -6.79 -15.94 3.23
CA VAL A 39 -7.86 -16.90 3.46
C VAL A 39 -9.17 -16.35 2.90
N HIS A 40 -9.90 -17.20 2.18
CA HIS A 40 -11.27 -16.94 1.77
C HIS A 40 -12.22 -17.65 2.75
N TYR A 41 -13.25 -16.94 3.23
CA TYR A 41 -14.23 -17.51 4.19
C TYR A 41 -15.13 -18.54 3.54
N SER A 42 -15.35 -18.44 2.22
CA SER A 42 -16.02 -19.44 1.42
C SER A 42 -15.05 -19.91 0.34
N PRO A 43 -14.20 -20.90 0.62
CA PRO A 43 -13.19 -21.35 -0.32
C PRO A 43 -13.82 -22.05 -1.52
N GLU A 44 -13.40 -21.65 -2.72
CA GLU A 44 -13.74 -22.27 -3.99
C GLU A 44 -12.45 -22.80 -4.63
N PRO A 45 -12.50 -23.87 -5.47
CA PRO A 45 -11.30 -24.46 -6.08
C PRO A 45 -10.47 -23.47 -6.91
N GLU A 46 -11.12 -22.45 -7.47
CA GLU A 46 -10.50 -21.41 -8.29
C GLU A 46 -9.87 -20.28 -7.49
N HIS A 47 -10.09 -20.22 -6.16
CA HIS A 47 -9.56 -19.15 -5.34
C HIS A 47 -8.05 -19.27 -5.15
N ASN A 48 -7.36 -18.19 -5.52
CA ASN A 48 -5.94 -18.01 -5.26
C ASN A 48 -5.72 -17.54 -3.82
N ASN A 49 -4.94 -18.29 -3.03
CA ASN A 49 -4.54 -17.92 -1.67
C ASN A 49 -3.10 -17.42 -1.58
N HIS A 50 -2.41 -17.26 -2.74
CA HIS A 50 -1.04 -16.78 -2.86
C HIS A 50 -0.97 -15.53 -3.75
N GLN A 51 -1.30 -14.38 -3.18
CA GLN A 51 -1.49 -13.15 -3.95
C GLN A 51 -0.21 -12.46 -4.41
N LYS A 52 0.98 -12.91 -3.97
CA LYS A 52 2.26 -12.33 -4.40
C LYS A 52 2.24 -10.81 -4.36
N LEU A 53 1.73 -10.25 -3.27
CA LEU A 53 1.60 -8.81 -3.10
C LEU A 53 2.97 -8.13 -3.06
N LEU A 54 3.07 -7.02 -3.76
CA LEU A 54 4.06 -5.99 -3.53
C LEU A 54 3.33 -4.69 -3.28
N ASN A 55 3.48 -4.14 -2.08
CA ASN A 55 2.91 -2.85 -1.70
C ASN A 55 4.00 -1.86 -1.33
N VAL A 56 3.86 -0.64 -1.82
CA VAL A 56 4.68 0.52 -1.45
C VAL A 56 3.73 1.59 -0.91
N GLU A 57 3.92 1.98 0.35
CA GLU A 57 3.08 2.95 1.03
C GLU A 57 3.94 4.04 1.67
N TRP A 58 3.68 5.28 1.33
CA TRP A 58 4.20 6.43 2.05
C TRP A 58 3.28 6.74 3.23
N LEU A 59 3.89 6.98 4.39
CA LEU A 59 3.21 7.32 5.63
C LEU A 59 3.77 8.66 6.13
N ALA A 60 2.90 9.65 6.26
CA ALA A 60 3.24 10.98 6.77
C ALA A 60 3.82 10.92 8.19
N PRO A 61 4.61 11.91 8.61
CA PRO A 61 5.11 12.00 9.96
C PRO A 61 3.93 12.10 10.95
N LYS A 62 4.15 11.66 12.16
CA LYS A 62 3.20 11.96 13.24
C LYS A 62 3.25 13.45 13.53
N THR A 63 2.09 14.10 13.53
CA THR A 63 2.01 15.52 13.86
C THR A 63 2.45 15.73 15.32
N ASP A 64 3.34 16.68 15.54
CA ASP A 64 3.66 17.09 16.91
C ASP A 64 2.54 17.97 17.47
N LEU A 65 1.69 17.35 18.29
CA LEU A 65 0.52 18.01 18.84
C LEU A 65 0.88 19.14 19.83
N THR A 66 2.13 19.18 20.35
CA THR A 66 2.58 20.22 21.26
C THR A 66 2.80 21.55 20.55
N GLU A 67 3.06 21.55 19.25
CA GLU A 67 3.29 22.74 18.43
C GLU A 67 2.01 23.30 17.80
N LEU A 68 0.91 22.54 17.84
CA LEU A 68 -0.36 22.94 17.23
C LEU A 68 -1.11 23.96 18.07
N GLN A 69 -0.87 25.24 17.80
CA GLN A 69 -1.67 26.35 18.31
C GLN A 69 -2.83 26.65 17.34
N ARG A 70 -3.89 25.84 17.37
CA ARG A 70 -5.09 26.09 16.55
C ARG A 70 -6.16 26.80 17.37
N PRO A 71 -6.85 27.81 16.79
CA PRO A 71 -8.11 28.30 17.35
C PRO A 71 -9.14 27.13 17.39
N GLY A 72 -9.59 26.76 18.58
CA GLY A 72 -10.55 25.65 18.75
C GLY A 72 -9.97 24.35 19.30
N GLY A 73 -8.63 24.25 19.49
CA GLY A 73 -7.96 23.10 20.08
C GLY A 73 -7.68 21.96 19.10
N LEU A 74 -7.15 20.86 19.62
CA LEU A 74 -6.82 19.65 18.88
C LEU A 74 -8.09 18.87 18.49
N ASP A 75 -8.06 18.26 17.31
CA ASP A 75 -9.13 17.39 16.85
C ASP A 75 -8.56 16.02 16.44
N TRP A 76 -9.41 15.01 16.27
CA TRP A 76 -9.01 13.64 15.90
C TRP A 76 -8.15 13.57 14.62
N ARG A 77 -8.30 14.53 13.71
CA ARG A 77 -7.52 14.60 12.45
C ARG A 77 -6.05 14.89 12.70
N ASP A 78 -5.72 15.52 13.83
CA ASP A 78 -4.36 15.82 14.22
C ASP A 78 -3.61 14.57 14.72
N GLU A 79 -4.36 13.55 15.15
CA GLU A 79 -3.82 12.27 15.60
C GLU A 79 -3.67 11.24 14.47
N VAL A 80 -4.33 11.50 13.33
CA VAL A 80 -4.29 10.59 12.18
C VAL A 80 -3.04 10.87 11.34
N ARG A 81 -2.26 9.83 11.07
CA ARG A 81 -1.19 9.86 10.08
C ARG A 81 -1.76 9.57 8.70
N TRP A 82 -1.61 10.51 7.79
CA TRP A 82 -2.05 10.34 6.41
C TRP A 82 -1.10 9.44 5.63
N LEU A 83 -1.63 8.74 4.65
CA LEU A 83 -0.87 7.81 3.85
C LEU A 83 -1.35 7.77 2.41
N ALA A 84 -0.47 7.35 1.51
CA ALA A 84 -0.80 7.04 0.12
C ALA A 84 0.06 5.86 -0.35
N GLY A 85 -0.48 5.03 -1.21
CA GLY A 85 0.25 3.85 -1.65
C GLY A 85 -0.24 3.24 -2.95
N VAL A 86 0.54 2.28 -3.40
CA VAL A 86 0.24 1.44 -4.54
C VAL A 86 0.57 -0.02 -4.22
N ALA A 87 -0.39 -0.89 -4.44
CA ALA A 87 -0.24 -2.33 -4.29
C ALA A 87 -0.44 -3.02 -5.64
N SER A 88 0.42 -3.99 -5.95
CA SER A 88 0.28 -4.87 -7.11
C SER A 88 0.27 -6.31 -6.61
N PHE A 89 -0.73 -7.09 -7.02
CA PHE A 89 -0.95 -8.45 -6.51
C PHE A 89 -1.73 -9.31 -7.50
N ASP A 90 -1.68 -10.62 -7.32
CA ASP A 90 -2.58 -11.54 -8.01
C ASP A 90 -3.87 -11.63 -7.18
N ASN A 91 -5.03 -11.29 -7.76
CA ASN A 91 -6.30 -11.30 -7.05
C ASN A 91 -6.80 -12.73 -6.75
N SER A 92 -7.99 -12.86 -6.17
CA SER A 92 -8.60 -14.15 -5.82
C SER A 92 -8.76 -15.11 -6.99
N PHE A 93 -8.73 -14.62 -8.22
CA PHE A 93 -8.87 -15.37 -9.47
C PHE A 93 -7.57 -15.40 -10.29
N SER A 94 -6.43 -15.18 -9.63
CA SER A 94 -5.09 -15.20 -10.25
C SER A 94 -4.88 -14.15 -11.35
N GLN A 95 -5.73 -13.12 -11.43
CA GLN A 95 -5.54 -12.00 -12.35
C GLN A 95 -4.69 -10.93 -11.70
N ARG A 96 -3.77 -10.34 -12.47
CA ARG A 96 -2.93 -9.24 -11.98
C ARG A 96 -3.76 -8.00 -11.71
N SER A 97 -3.71 -7.52 -10.47
CA SER A 97 -4.46 -6.38 -9.99
C SER A 97 -3.55 -5.29 -9.42
N THR A 98 -4.04 -4.06 -9.47
CA THR A 98 -3.35 -2.90 -8.92
C THR A 98 -4.35 -2.07 -8.11
N TYR A 99 -3.97 -1.69 -6.90
CA TYR A 99 -4.74 -0.81 -6.02
C TYR A 99 -3.93 0.45 -5.74
N VAL A 100 -4.46 1.61 -6.15
CA VAL A 100 -3.90 2.93 -5.85
C VAL A 100 -4.81 3.59 -4.83
N TYR A 101 -4.25 4.04 -3.71
CA TYR A 101 -5.06 4.46 -2.58
C TYR A 101 -4.44 5.60 -1.77
N GLY A 102 -5.30 6.28 -1.03
CA GLY A 102 -4.95 7.13 0.09
C GLY A 102 -5.70 6.70 1.33
N GLY A 103 -5.31 7.21 2.49
CA GLY A 103 -5.98 6.82 3.73
C GLY A 103 -5.43 7.48 4.96
N GLY A 104 -5.85 6.96 6.10
CA GLY A 104 -5.42 7.37 7.41
C GLY A 104 -5.14 6.21 8.34
N ARG A 105 -4.17 6.40 9.20
CA ARG A 105 -3.74 5.45 10.22
C ARG A 105 -3.77 6.12 11.59
N TYR A 106 -4.36 5.46 12.58
CA TYR A 106 -4.33 5.86 13.97
C TYR A 106 -3.49 4.88 14.77
N ASP A 107 -2.48 5.39 15.50
CA ASP A 107 -1.50 4.61 16.24
C ASP A 107 -1.84 4.53 17.74
N PHE A 108 -1.72 3.32 18.29
CA PHE A 108 -1.87 3.03 19.72
C PHE A 108 -0.50 2.58 20.26
N PRO A 109 0.24 3.46 20.96
CA PRO A 109 1.51 3.09 21.56
C PRO A 109 1.31 1.98 22.62
N LEU A 110 2.05 0.90 22.53
CA LEU A 110 2.00 -0.20 23.49
C LEU A 110 3.28 -0.23 24.36
N GLN A 111 4.44 -0.06 23.75
CA GLN A 111 5.75 -0.02 24.38
C GLN A 111 6.65 0.94 23.57
N PRO A 112 7.83 1.34 24.08
CA PRO A 112 8.68 2.35 23.42
C PRO A 112 8.98 2.11 21.94
N GLN A 113 8.94 0.87 21.47
CA GLN A 113 9.26 0.51 20.08
C GLN A 113 8.18 -0.36 19.44
N THR A 114 7.02 -0.44 20.09
CA THR A 114 5.90 -1.29 19.66
C THR A 114 4.63 -0.48 19.67
N GLN A 115 3.92 -0.48 18.56
CA GLN A 115 2.62 0.15 18.44
C GLN A 115 1.65 -0.74 17.66
N ALA A 116 0.40 -0.80 18.12
CA ALA A 116 -0.70 -1.28 17.33
C ALA A 116 -1.28 -0.11 16.52
N TYR A 117 -2.00 -0.42 15.47
CA TYR A 117 -2.71 0.62 14.71
C TYR A 117 -3.98 0.09 14.06
N VAL A 118 -4.86 1.01 13.78
CA VAL A 118 -5.96 0.82 12.82
C VAL A 118 -5.73 1.71 11.61
N LYS A 119 -6.08 1.23 10.45
CA LYS A 119 -5.89 1.91 9.17
C LYS A 119 -7.13 1.75 8.32
N VAL A 120 -7.50 2.80 7.60
CA VAL A 120 -8.52 2.73 6.55
C VAL A 120 -7.95 3.36 5.29
N THR A 121 -8.04 2.63 4.19
CA THR A 121 -7.64 3.11 2.87
C THR A 121 -8.84 3.16 1.94
N ALA A 122 -8.85 4.14 1.03
CA ALA A 122 -9.82 4.27 -0.03
C ALA A 122 -9.11 4.55 -1.34
N GLY A 123 -9.52 3.90 -2.42
CA GLY A 123 -8.85 4.04 -3.69
C GLY A 123 -9.53 3.35 -4.86
N LEU A 124 -8.76 3.18 -5.91
CA LEU A 124 -9.19 2.53 -7.14
C LEU A 124 -8.45 1.21 -7.32
N LEU A 125 -9.22 0.15 -7.47
CA LEU A 125 -8.75 -1.20 -7.72
C LEU A 125 -9.01 -1.56 -9.17
N HIS A 126 -7.96 -1.88 -9.92
CA HIS A 126 -8.01 -2.39 -11.28
C HIS A 126 -7.57 -3.85 -11.32
N GLY A 127 -8.18 -4.67 -12.19
CA GLY A 127 -7.66 -5.99 -12.51
C GLY A 127 -8.65 -7.16 -12.37
N TYR A 128 -9.89 -6.91 -11.96
CA TYR A 128 -10.96 -7.91 -12.05
C TYR A 128 -11.62 -7.81 -13.42
N LYS A 129 -11.34 -8.77 -14.29
CA LYS A 129 -11.66 -8.73 -15.72
C LYS A 129 -12.54 -9.89 -16.14
N ASP A 130 -13.08 -9.79 -17.36
CA ASP A 130 -13.83 -10.83 -18.04
C ASP A 130 -14.96 -11.38 -17.15
N GLU A 131 -15.01 -12.68 -16.94
CA GLU A 131 -16.01 -13.39 -16.13
C GLU A 131 -15.98 -13.01 -14.63
N TYR A 132 -14.86 -12.46 -14.13
CA TYR A 132 -14.72 -12.03 -12.73
C TYR A 132 -15.02 -10.55 -12.51
N ARG A 133 -15.41 -9.82 -13.55
CA ARG A 133 -15.69 -8.40 -13.48
C ARG A 133 -16.78 -8.06 -12.47
N ASP A 134 -17.82 -8.88 -12.39
CA ASP A 134 -18.97 -8.66 -11.50
C ASP A 134 -18.75 -9.16 -10.06
N LYS A 135 -17.57 -9.75 -9.76
CA LYS A 135 -17.20 -10.17 -8.40
C LYS A 135 -16.90 -8.99 -7.46
N ILE A 136 -16.70 -7.78 -8.01
CA ILE A 136 -16.51 -6.56 -7.22
C ILE A 136 -17.61 -5.54 -7.59
N PRO A 137 -18.27 -4.92 -6.60
CA PRO A 137 -19.27 -3.89 -6.84
C PRO A 137 -18.68 -2.68 -7.60
N PHE A 138 -19.49 -2.09 -8.45
CA PHE A 138 -19.16 -0.88 -9.22
C PHE A 138 -17.94 -1.00 -10.15
N ASN A 139 -17.56 -2.21 -10.53
CA ASN A 139 -16.44 -2.47 -11.43
C ASN A 139 -16.80 -2.08 -12.86
N ARG A 140 -16.64 -0.79 -13.19
CA ARG A 140 -16.81 -0.25 -14.55
C ARG A 140 -15.42 -0.10 -15.17
N PHE A 141 -15.30 -0.52 -16.44
CA PHE A 141 -14.03 -0.45 -17.17
C PHE A 141 -12.86 -1.16 -16.44
N GLU A 142 -13.16 -2.27 -15.75
CA GLU A 142 -12.20 -3.04 -14.95
C GLU A 142 -11.60 -2.25 -13.77
N ILE A 143 -12.21 -1.12 -13.40
CA ILE A 143 -11.82 -0.27 -12.27
C ILE A 143 -12.99 -0.19 -11.30
N ALA A 144 -12.75 -0.52 -10.05
CA ALA A 144 -13.71 -0.46 -8.96
C ALA A 144 -13.20 0.44 -7.81
N PRO A 145 -14.06 1.24 -7.19
CA PRO A 145 -13.73 1.86 -5.92
C PRO A 145 -13.60 0.78 -4.84
N ALA A 146 -12.61 0.90 -3.98
CA ALA A 146 -12.41 -0.02 -2.86
C ALA A 146 -12.08 0.74 -1.59
N ILE A 147 -12.65 0.27 -0.47
CA ILE A 147 -12.33 0.75 0.88
C ILE A 147 -11.88 -0.46 1.67
N LEU A 148 -10.67 -0.41 2.22
CA LEU A 148 -10.07 -1.51 2.96
C LEU A 148 -9.70 -1.03 4.37
N PRO A 149 -10.34 -1.58 5.41
CA PRO A 149 -9.86 -1.46 6.78
C PRO A 149 -8.67 -2.39 6.99
N ALA A 150 -7.80 -2.04 7.91
CA ALA A 150 -6.71 -2.88 8.37
C ALA A 150 -6.43 -2.66 9.85
N VAL A 151 -5.87 -3.68 10.47
CA VAL A 151 -5.28 -3.58 11.81
C VAL A 151 -3.86 -4.13 11.74
N GLY A 152 -2.94 -3.53 12.47
CA GLY A 152 -1.57 -3.96 12.40
C GLY A 152 -0.80 -3.75 13.68
N LEU A 153 0.37 -4.39 13.68
CA LEU A 153 1.37 -4.28 14.74
C LEU A 153 2.69 -3.85 14.10
N GLU A 154 3.30 -2.86 14.68
CA GLU A 154 4.62 -2.39 14.31
C GLU A 154 5.59 -2.60 15.48
N TYR A 155 6.72 -3.24 15.18
CA TYR A 155 7.82 -3.44 16.12
C TYR A 155 9.12 -2.98 15.47
N HIS A 156 9.70 -1.87 15.96
CA HIS A 156 10.83 -1.19 15.32
C HIS A 156 10.49 -0.78 13.87
N ARG A 157 11.05 -1.51 12.90
CA ARG A 157 10.82 -1.32 11.47
C ARG A 157 9.98 -2.43 10.84
N LEU A 158 9.68 -3.47 11.62
CA LEU A 158 8.84 -4.57 11.13
C LEU A 158 7.36 -4.22 11.25
N ASN A 159 6.60 -4.66 10.30
CA ASN A 159 5.15 -4.46 10.23
C ASN A 159 4.45 -5.79 9.97
N LEU A 160 3.42 -6.07 10.73
CA LEU A 160 2.49 -7.15 10.48
C LEU A 160 1.09 -6.53 10.38
N GLU A 161 0.38 -6.78 9.29
CA GLU A 161 -0.91 -6.17 9.01
C GLU A 161 -1.93 -7.22 8.58
N LEU A 162 -3.13 -7.16 9.14
CA LEU A 162 -4.30 -7.93 8.76
C LEU A 162 -5.28 -7.02 8.03
N ILE A 163 -5.65 -7.39 6.81
CA ILE A 163 -6.61 -6.68 5.96
C ILE A 163 -7.81 -7.59 5.71
N PRO A 164 -8.95 -7.38 6.39
CA PRO A 164 -10.20 -8.01 6.00
C PRO A 164 -10.76 -7.34 4.74
N PHE A 165 -11.24 -8.13 3.79
CA PHE A 165 -11.92 -7.63 2.59
C PHE A 165 -13.40 -8.06 2.60
N GLY A 166 -14.12 -7.47 3.54
CA GLY A 166 -15.54 -7.68 3.74
C GLY A 166 -15.86 -9.13 4.14
N THR A 167 -16.85 -9.72 3.49
CA THR A 167 -17.28 -11.11 3.72
C THR A 167 -16.50 -12.12 2.87
N ALA A 168 -15.58 -11.68 2.02
CA ALA A 168 -14.87 -12.56 1.11
C ALA A 168 -13.67 -13.26 1.78
N GLY A 169 -12.94 -12.56 2.68
CA GLY A 169 -11.77 -13.15 3.30
C GLY A 169 -10.90 -12.13 4.04
N ALA A 170 -9.67 -12.52 4.33
CA ALA A 170 -8.67 -11.67 4.95
C ALA A 170 -7.27 -12.02 4.44
N MET A 171 -6.37 -11.04 4.46
CA MET A 171 -4.97 -11.18 4.07
C MET A 171 -4.06 -10.72 5.20
N VAL A 172 -2.97 -11.45 5.42
CA VAL A 172 -1.90 -11.07 6.33
C VAL A 172 -0.69 -10.64 5.53
N ASN A 173 -0.21 -9.44 5.80
CA ASN A 173 0.97 -8.86 5.17
C ASN A 173 2.11 -8.71 6.16
N LEU A 174 3.32 -8.93 5.68
CA LEU A 174 4.56 -8.59 6.39
C LEU A 174 5.21 -7.42 5.67
N GLY A 175 5.71 -6.44 6.43
CA GLY A 175 6.34 -5.27 5.87
C GLY A 175 7.56 -4.79 6.64
N PHE A 176 8.26 -3.86 6.02
CA PHE A 176 9.43 -3.20 6.58
C PHE A 176 9.41 -1.71 6.27
N TYR A 177 9.63 -0.88 7.31
CA TYR A 177 9.71 0.57 7.19
C TYR A 177 11.13 1.05 6.87
N LEU A 178 11.24 1.85 5.83
CA LEU A 178 12.39 2.71 5.56
C LEU A 178 12.10 4.09 6.20
N ARG A 179 12.97 4.50 7.12
CA ARG A 179 12.89 5.76 7.87
C ARG A 179 14.26 6.41 7.95
#